data_5dd02d1753a5d9a6001b914021c7400a
#
_entry.id   5dd02d1753a5d9a6001b914021c7400a
#
_cell.length_a   1.000
_cell.length_b   1.000
_cell.length_c   1.000
_cell.angle_alpha   90.00
_cell.angle_beta   90.00
_cell.angle_gamma   90.00
#
_symmetry.space_group_name_H-M   'P 1'
#
loop_
_entity.id
_entity.type
_entity.pdbx_description
1 polymer ?
#
loop_
_entity_poly.entity_id
_entity_poly.type
_entity_poly.pdbx_seq_one_letter_code
_entity_poly.pdbx_strand_id
1 'polypeptide(L)' 'MQLIFSPMDNIQQHIEHDKKILDDPMISPQTRRHTAEELEQLESYRQNHPEDDHDPTPLELYCELHPDALECRMYDD' A
#
# COMPACT_ATOMS: atom_id res chain seq x y z
N MET A 1 -26.58 7.45 3.96
CA MET A 1 -26.06 7.42 3.68
C MET A 1 -25.09 7.31 3.36
N GLN A 2 -24.41 7.18 3.23
CA GLN A 2 -23.54 7.19 2.98
C GLN A 2 -22.82 7.09 2.35
N LEU A 3 -22.51 6.98 2.19
CA LEU A 3 -21.91 6.95 1.77
C LEU A 3 -21.06 7.10 1.18
N ILE A 4 -20.66 7.36 0.78
CA ILE A 4 -19.87 7.83 0.24
C ILE A 4 -18.69 7.85 0.71
N PHE A 5 -17.86 7.40 0.55
CA PHE A 5 -16.63 7.43 1.09
C PHE A 5 -15.64 6.95 0.10
N SER A 6 -14.40 7.35 0.26
CA SER A 6 -13.32 6.89 -0.57
C SER A 6 -13.03 5.43 -0.25
N PRO A 7 -12.98 4.56 -1.24
CA PRO A 7 -12.72 3.16 -0.96
C PRO A 7 -11.36 2.88 -0.35
N MET A 8 -10.41 3.81 -0.48
CA MET A 8 -9.08 3.57 0.06
C MET A 8 -8.69 4.66 1.02
N ASP A 9 -9.52 4.85 2.04
CA ASP A 9 -9.26 5.87 3.02
C ASP A 9 -8.10 5.51 3.94
N ASN A 10 -7.84 4.23 4.12
CA ASN A 10 -6.76 3.84 5.00
C ASN A 10 -6.06 2.60 4.47
N ILE A 11 -4.95 2.27 5.11
CA ILE A 11 -4.10 1.18 4.64
C ILE A 11 -4.82 -0.17 4.69
N GLN A 12 -5.69 -0.35 5.68
CA GLN A 12 -6.40 -1.62 5.81
C GLN A 12 -7.30 -1.85 4.60
N GLN A 13 -7.98 -0.81 4.15
CA GLN A 13 -8.84 -0.93 2.98
C GLN A 13 -8.03 -1.22 1.73
N HIS A 14 -6.86 -0.61 1.63
CA HIS A 14 -5.98 -0.86 0.49
C HIS A 14 -5.51 -2.32 0.49
N ILE A 15 -5.14 -2.82 1.66
CA ILE A 15 -4.70 -4.21 1.78
C ILE A 15 -5.82 -5.15 1.35
N GLU A 16 -7.03 -4.90 1.81
CA GLU A 16 -8.16 -5.77 1.44
C GLU A 16 -8.47 -5.69 -0.03
N HIS A 17 -8.33 -4.52 -0.61
CA HIS A 17 -8.55 -4.35 -2.04
C HIS A 17 -7.52 -5.18 -2.84
N ASP A 18 -6.27 -5.13 -2.42
CA ASP A 18 -5.24 -5.91 -3.10
C ASP A 18 -5.47 -7.40 -2.96
N LYS A 19 -5.95 -7.83 -1.80
CA LYS A 19 -6.27 -9.24 -1.61
C LYS A 19 -7.38 -9.69 -2.53
N LYS A 20 -8.37 -8.84 -2.77
CA LYS A 20 -9.44 -9.14 -3.70
C LYS A 20 -8.91 -9.29 -5.11
N ILE A 21 -7.99 -8.41 -5.50
CA ILE A 21 -7.41 -8.50 -6.84
C ILE A 21 -6.67 -9.83 -6.98
N LEU A 22 -5.91 -10.22 -5.98
CA LEU A 22 -5.15 -11.45 -6.04
C LEU A 22 -6.05 -12.68 -6.06
N ASP A 23 -7.26 -12.55 -5.54
CA ASP A 23 -8.20 -13.65 -5.50
C ASP A 23 -8.92 -13.83 -6.83
N ASP A 24 -8.74 -12.91 -7.75
CA ASP A 24 -9.40 -12.95 -9.05
C ASP A 24 -8.61 -13.87 -9.98
N PRO A 25 -9.22 -14.98 -10.42
CA PRO A 25 -8.49 -15.92 -11.30
C PRO A 25 -8.24 -15.37 -12.69
N MET A 26 -8.87 -14.26 -13.04
CA MET A 26 -8.78 -13.73 -14.39
C MET A 26 -7.72 -12.67 -14.56
N ILE A 27 -7.04 -12.27 -13.50
CA ILE A 27 -6.03 -11.23 -13.63
C ILE A 27 -4.79 -11.80 -14.32
N SER A 28 -4.08 -10.89 -14.99
CA SER A 28 -2.85 -11.29 -15.69
C SER A 28 -1.75 -11.64 -14.69
N PRO A 29 -0.78 -12.45 -15.11
CA PRO A 29 0.34 -12.76 -14.23
C PRO A 29 1.13 -11.53 -13.81
N GLN A 30 1.23 -10.55 -14.68
CA GLN A 30 1.92 -9.32 -14.37
C GLN A 30 1.22 -8.55 -13.26
N THR A 31 -0.09 -8.41 -13.38
CA THR A 31 -0.88 -7.74 -12.36
C THR A 31 -0.80 -8.48 -11.04
N ARG A 32 -0.87 -9.81 -11.12
CA ARG A 32 -0.78 -10.62 -9.90
C ARG A 32 0.53 -10.37 -9.17
N ARG A 33 1.63 -10.37 -9.89
CA ARG A 33 2.95 -10.17 -9.27
C ARG A 33 3.05 -8.77 -8.67
N HIS A 34 2.63 -7.77 -9.45
CA HIS A 34 2.71 -6.39 -8.98
C HIS A 34 1.87 -6.18 -7.73
N THR A 35 0.65 -6.72 -7.74
CA THR A 35 -0.24 -6.56 -6.60
C THR A 35 0.29 -7.29 -5.38
N ALA A 36 0.88 -8.47 -5.58
CA ALA A 36 1.44 -9.22 -4.47
C ALA A 36 2.59 -8.46 -3.83
N GLU A 37 3.44 -7.85 -4.64
CA GLU A 37 4.54 -7.06 -4.10
C GLU A 37 4.02 -5.85 -3.34
N GLU A 38 3.02 -5.19 -3.89
CA GLU A 38 2.44 -4.03 -3.21
C GLU A 38 1.81 -4.45 -1.89
N LEU A 39 1.10 -5.57 -1.89
CA LEU A 39 0.47 -6.04 -0.66
C LEU A 39 1.52 -6.31 0.42
N GLU A 40 2.61 -6.92 0.03
CA GLU A 40 3.68 -7.20 0.98
C GLU A 40 4.23 -5.90 1.57
N GLN A 41 4.41 -4.90 0.73
CA GLN A 41 4.90 -3.60 1.19
C GLN A 41 3.90 -2.93 2.12
N LEU A 42 2.62 -3.03 1.79
CA LEU A 42 1.59 -2.44 2.63
C LEU A 42 1.56 -3.10 4.01
N GLU A 43 1.67 -4.40 4.04
CA GLU A 43 1.64 -5.11 5.32
C GLU A 43 2.86 -4.78 6.16
N SER A 44 4.01 -4.65 5.52
CA SER A 44 5.21 -4.26 6.22
C SER A 44 5.09 -2.85 6.78
N TYR A 45 4.57 -1.93 5.97
CA TYR A 45 4.36 -0.56 6.42
C TYR A 45 3.43 -0.52 7.63
N ARG A 46 2.36 -1.30 7.58
CA ARG A 46 1.41 -1.33 8.67
C ARG A 46 2.03 -1.85 9.95
N GLN A 47 2.89 -2.85 9.85
CA GLN A 47 3.57 -3.38 11.02
C GLN A 47 4.51 -2.36 11.63
N ASN A 48 5.17 -1.59 10.79
CA ASN A 48 6.12 -0.60 11.26
C ASN A 48 5.45 0.66 11.79
N HIS A 49 4.20 0.86 11.42
CA HIS A 49 3.45 2.05 11.82
C HIS A 49 2.09 1.65 12.38
N PRO A 50 2.08 0.93 13.51
CA PRO A 50 0.81 0.37 14.01
C PRO A 50 -0.21 1.41 14.43
N GLU A 51 0.23 2.61 14.72
CA GLU A 51 -0.70 3.66 15.14
C GLU A 51 -1.14 4.54 13.98
N ASP A 52 -0.59 4.32 12.82
CA ASP A 52 -0.87 5.13 11.65
C ASP A 52 -1.61 4.27 10.64
N ASP A 53 -2.87 4.59 10.41
CA ASP A 53 -3.66 3.78 9.51
C ASP A 53 -3.96 4.47 8.19
N HIS A 54 -3.25 5.55 7.87
CA HIS A 54 -3.47 6.20 6.59
C HIS A 54 -2.96 5.32 5.45
N ASP A 55 -3.50 5.56 4.25
CA ASP A 55 -3.10 4.82 3.07
C ASP A 55 -1.81 5.43 2.52
N PRO A 56 -0.69 4.71 2.61
CA PRO A 56 0.59 5.28 2.18
C PRO A 56 0.65 5.46 0.68
N THR A 57 1.33 6.51 0.27
CA THR A 57 1.58 6.75 -1.15
C THR A 57 2.67 5.81 -1.63
N PRO A 58 2.80 5.64 -2.97
CA PRO A 58 3.90 4.82 -3.49
C PRO A 58 5.27 5.31 -3.02
N LEU A 59 5.43 6.63 -2.86
CA LEU A 59 6.69 7.16 -2.38
C LEU A 59 6.94 6.76 -0.94
N GLU A 60 5.89 6.78 -0.11
CA GLU A 60 6.03 6.37 1.27
C GLU A 60 6.44 4.91 1.38
N LEU A 61 5.85 4.05 0.56
CA LEU A 61 6.22 2.65 0.53
C LEU A 61 7.66 2.47 0.09
N TYR A 62 8.05 3.21 -0.93
CA TYR A 62 9.41 3.14 -1.42
C TYR A 62 10.41 3.56 -0.34
N CYS A 63 10.08 4.64 0.37
CA CYS A 63 10.96 5.14 1.42
C CYS A 63 11.05 4.19 2.60
N GLU A 64 10.00 3.44 2.84
CA GLU A 64 10.03 2.45 3.92
C GLU A 64 11.08 1.39 3.63
N LEU A 65 11.22 1.01 2.36
CA LEU A 65 12.18 0.00 1.94
C LEU A 65 13.56 0.58 1.70
N HIS A 66 13.63 1.84 1.32
CA HIS A 66 14.89 2.49 0.96
C HIS A 66 15.02 3.83 1.68
N PRO A 67 15.18 3.81 3.01
CA PRO A 67 15.22 5.06 3.77
C PRO A 67 16.41 5.94 3.40
N ASP A 68 17.43 5.36 2.80
CA ASP A 68 18.63 6.11 2.42
C ASP A 68 18.50 6.77 1.06
N ALA A 69 17.42 6.51 0.34
CA ALA A 69 17.26 7.07 -0.99
C ALA A 69 17.18 8.59 -0.93
N LEU A 70 17.71 9.22 -1.95
CA LEU A 70 17.74 10.67 -1.98
C LEU A 70 16.35 11.27 -1.96
N GLU A 71 15.43 10.66 -2.67
CA GLU A 71 14.06 11.17 -2.71
C GLU A 71 13.45 11.21 -1.33
N CYS A 72 13.75 10.21 -0.52
CA CYS A 72 13.18 10.15 0.82
C CYS A 72 13.76 11.22 1.72
N ARG A 73 15.02 11.54 1.54
CA ARG A 73 15.67 12.54 2.36
C ARG A 73 15.19 13.93 2.02
N MET A 74 14.79 14.13 0.77
CA MET A 74 14.32 15.45 0.35
C MET A 74 12.95 15.76 0.94
N TYR A 75 12.18 14.74 1.27
CA TYR A 75 10.86 14.94 1.84
C TYR A 75 10.87 14.89 3.36
N ASP A 76 11.99 14.64 3.92
CA ASP A 76 12.10 14.56 5.35
C ASP A 76 12.44 15.93 5.90
N ASP A 77 11.50 16.54 6.50
CA ASP A 77 11.75 17.83 7.10
C ASP A 77 12.06 17.71 8.56
#